data_51d75f130e55af8119c2af5646a5629c
#
_entry.id   51d75f130e55af8119c2af5646a5629c
#
_cell.length_a   1.000
_cell.length_b   1.000
_cell.length_c   1.000
_cell.angle_alpha   90.00
_cell.angle_beta   90.00
_cell.angle_gamma   90.00
#
_symmetry.space_group_name_H-M   'P 1'
#
loop_
_entity.id
_entity.type
_entity.pdbx_description
1 polymer ?
#
loop_
_entity_poly.entity_id
_entity_poly.type
_entity_poly.pdbx_seq_one_letter_code
_entity_poly.pdbx_strand_id
1 'polypeptide(L)'
;MKIGKVPENVLKRSVMKQLHYKRDEVILGPGIGEDCAALALAEDEILVMSTDPITGTAKDIGKLAIQITANDLASAGAEPIGVMLTILLPDGTREIALKRIMEQMECACREAKMQILGGHTEVTAVVNQPVVNVAGVAKAKKGSLISTAGARAGMDIVVSKWVGIEGTMIFAKEKEAELKEHFPADFVDTAIGFDRYLSVVPEAAVATQSSVAAMHDVTEGGLFGALWEMAEASGVGLEIDLKKIPIRQETVEICEYFDVNPYGLISSGMM
;
A
#
# COMPACT_ATOMS: atom_id res chain seq x y z
N MET A 1 -20.57 8.40 -15.23
CA MET A 1 -20.23 7.72 -16.52
C MET A 1 -21.17 6.55 -16.70
N LYS A 2 -21.38 6.07 -17.90
CA LYS A 2 -22.26 4.93 -18.20
C LYS A 2 -21.50 3.61 -18.04
N ILE A 3 -22.23 2.53 -17.77
CA ILE A 3 -21.67 1.16 -17.66
C ILE A 3 -20.91 0.78 -18.93
N GLY A 4 -19.76 0.14 -18.75
CA GLY A 4 -18.82 -0.33 -19.75
C GLY A 4 -17.43 0.29 -19.66
N LYS A 5 -16.55 -0.09 -20.57
CA LYS A 5 -15.19 0.47 -20.67
C LYS A 5 -15.25 2.00 -20.78
N VAL A 6 -14.39 2.68 -20.03
CA VAL A 6 -14.32 4.15 -20.07
C VAL A 6 -14.01 4.62 -21.50
N PRO A 7 -14.79 5.56 -22.06
CA PRO A 7 -14.57 6.05 -23.43
C PRO A 7 -13.18 6.65 -23.63
N GLU A 8 -12.60 6.49 -24.83
CA GLU A 8 -11.21 6.92 -25.12
C GLU A 8 -10.95 8.39 -24.82
N ASN A 9 -11.92 9.27 -25.07
CA ASN A 9 -11.77 10.69 -24.79
C ASN A 9 -11.69 10.98 -23.28
N VAL A 10 -12.40 10.22 -22.45
CA VAL A 10 -12.30 10.26 -20.98
C VAL A 10 -10.98 9.64 -20.54
N LEU A 11 -10.63 8.47 -21.10
CA LEU A 11 -9.36 7.80 -20.82
C LEU A 11 -8.17 8.75 -21.09
N LYS A 12 -8.13 9.43 -22.22
CA LYS A 12 -7.08 10.39 -22.58
C LYS A 12 -6.94 11.53 -21.58
N ARG A 13 -8.05 12.18 -21.18
CA ARG A 13 -8.00 13.39 -20.34
C ARG A 13 -7.95 13.11 -18.83
N SER A 14 -8.51 11.99 -18.38
CA SER A 14 -8.68 11.71 -16.95
C SER A 14 -7.75 10.61 -16.41
N VAL A 15 -7.20 9.78 -17.30
CA VAL A 15 -6.21 8.75 -16.97
C VAL A 15 -4.84 9.12 -17.58
N MET A 16 -4.72 9.10 -18.91
CA MET A 16 -3.41 9.23 -19.58
C MET A 16 -2.71 10.56 -19.28
N LYS A 17 -3.45 11.67 -19.14
CA LYS A 17 -2.88 12.98 -18.79
C LYS A 17 -2.30 13.06 -17.37
N GLN A 18 -2.59 12.09 -16.51
CA GLN A 18 -2.04 12.06 -15.15
C GLN A 18 -0.71 11.29 -15.09
N LEU A 19 -0.36 10.53 -16.14
CA LEU A 19 0.81 9.64 -16.16
C LEU A 19 2.07 10.41 -16.58
N HIS A 20 2.88 10.82 -15.61
CA HIS A 20 4.07 11.66 -15.84
C HIS A 20 5.37 10.96 -15.49
N TYR A 21 5.39 10.14 -14.45
CA TYR A 21 6.59 9.48 -13.99
C TYR A 21 6.98 8.32 -14.93
N LYS A 22 8.26 8.21 -15.25
CA LYS A 22 8.82 7.22 -16.16
C LYS A 22 9.98 6.48 -15.51
N ARG A 23 10.15 5.22 -15.89
CA ARG A 23 11.23 4.35 -15.48
C ARG A 23 12.00 3.87 -16.72
N ASP A 24 13.32 3.75 -16.60
CA ASP A 24 14.19 3.32 -17.72
C ASP A 24 13.97 1.85 -18.09
N GLU A 25 13.53 1.03 -17.13
CA GLU A 25 13.20 -0.38 -17.35
C GLU A 25 11.98 -0.56 -18.26
N VAL A 26 11.12 0.44 -18.41
CA VAL A 26 9.87 0.33 -19.18
C VAL A 26 10.13 0.61 -20.66
N ILE A 27 10.17 -0.45 -21.46
CA ILE A 27 10.36 -0.38 -22.92
C ILE A 27 9.05 0.01 -23.61
N LEU A 28 7.93 -0.57 -23.17
CA LEU A 28 6.58 -0.25 -23.63
C LEU A 28 5.71 0.07 -22.42
N GLY A 29 5.18 1.26 -22.38
CA GLY A 29 4.29 1.74 -21.32
C GLY A 29 2.86 1.97 -21.81
N PRO A 30 2.00 2.58 -20.99
CA PRO A 30 0.59 2.78 -21.30
C PRO A 30 0.40 3.69 -22.53
N GLY A 31 -0.43 3.26 -23.45
CA GLY A 31 -0.79 3.96 -24.68
C GLY A 31 -2.21 3.67 -25.13
N ILE A 32 -2.76 4.49 -26.02
CA ILE A 32 -4.04 4.18 -26.66
C ILE A 32 -3.81 3.05 -27.67
N GLY A 33 -4.53 1.95 -27.48
CA GLY A 33 -4.38 0.74 -28.32
C GLY A 33 -3.25 -0.20 -27.86
N GLU A 34 -2.53 0.13 -26.78
CA GLU A 34 -1.55 -0.76 -26.17
C GLU A 34 -2.23 -1.64 -25.11
N ASP A 35 -2.21 -2.95 -25.34
CA ASP A 35 -2.81 -3.95 -24.46
C ASP A 35 -1.84 -4.46 -23.38
N CYS A 36 -0.53 -4.23 -23.57
CA CYS A 36 0.52 -4.76 -22.71
C CYS A 36 1.54 -3.67 -22.31
N ALA A 37 2.32 -3.98 -21.27
CA ALA A 37 3.57 -3.30 -20.96
C ALA A 37 4.74 -4.25 -21.17
N ALA A 38 5.94 -3.71 -21.47
CA ALA A 38 7.16 -4.48 -21.58
C ALA A 38 8.26 -3.85 -20.73
N LEU A 39 8.98 -4.71 -20.00
CA LEU A 39 10.06 -4.34 -19.09
C LEU A 39 11.36 -5.02 -19.50
N ALA A 40 12.49 -4.32 -19.39
CA ALA A 40 13.82 -4.90 -19.50
C ALA A 40 14.43 -5.04 -18.10
N LEU A 41 14.94 -6.24 -17.80
CA LEU A 41 15.71 -6.53 -16.59
C LEU A 41 17.14 -6.92 -16.99
N ALA A 42 18.09 -6.68 -16.08
CA ALA A 42 19.45 -7.17 -16.29
C ALA A 42 19.53 -8.70 -16.12
N GLU A 43 20.59 -9.33 -16.64
CA GLU A 43 20.74 -10.80 -16.58
C GLU A 43 20.78 -11.34 -15.14
N ASP A 44 21.29 -10.57 -14.21
CA ASP A 44 21.40 -10.93 -12.79
C ASP A 44 20.20 -10.49 -11.94
N GLU A 45 19.15 -9.98 -12.57
CA GLU A 45 17.90 -9.57 -11.91
C GLU A 45 16.79 -10.61 -12.06
N ILE A 46 15.87 -10.57 -11.11
CA ILE A 46 14.62 -11.34 -11.10
C ILE A 46 13.43 -10.41 -10.97
N LEU A 47 12.31 -10.84 -11.52
CA LEU A 47 11.02 -10.17 -11.37
C LEU A 47 10.37 -10.59 -10.05
N VAL A 48 9.87 -9.61 -9.30
CA VAL A 48 9.07 -9.80 -8.07
C VAL A 48 7.72 -9.15 -8.30
N MET A 49 6.65 -9.82 -7.91
CA MET A 49 5.28 -9.33 -8.16
C MET A 49 4.42 -9.51 -6.91
N SER A 50 3.51 -8.57 -6.68
CA SER A 50 2.43 -8.65 -5.70
C SER A 50 1.13 -8.14 -6.32
N THR A 51 -0.02 -8.48 -5.73
CA THR A 51 -1.31 -7.95 -6.18
C THR A 51 -2.33 -7.93 -5.07
N ASP A 52 -2.94 -6.74 -4.85
CA ASP A 52 -3.97 -6.52 -3.84
C ASP A 52 -5.12 -5.67 -4.35
N PRO A 53 -6.38 -6.04 -4.02
CA PRO A 53 -7.53 -5.20 -4.22
C PRO A 53 -7.73 -4.27 -3.01
N ILE A 54 -7.93 -3.00 -3.24
CA ILE A 54 -8.33 -2.03 -2.22
C ILE A 54 -9.82 -1.77 -2.32
N THR A 55 -10.53 -2.07 -1.23
CA THR A 55 -11.98 -1.99 -1.12
C THR A 55 -12.46 -1.23 0.12
N GLY A 56 -11.57 -0.97 1.09
CA GLY A 56 -11.91 -0.51 2.43
C GLY A 56 -12.25 0.98 2.56
N THR A 57 -11.84 1.83 1.64
CA THR A 57 -12.10 3.27 1.71
C THR A 57 -12.31 3.88 0.32
N ALA A 58 -13.25 4.82 0.22
CA ALA A 58 -13.43 5.61 -1.00
C ALA A 58 -12.54 6.86 -1.02
N LYS A 59 -12.13 7.35 0.18
CA LYS A 59 -11.19 8.46 0.31
C LYS A 59 -9.77 7.91 0.13
N ASP A 60 -8.95 8.59 -0.64
CA ASP A 60 -7.51 8.28 -0.83
C ASP A 60 -7.22 6.86 -1.40
N ILE A 61 -8.23 6.19 -1.99
CA ILE A 61 -8.09 4.82 -2.51
C ILE A 61 -6.92 4.69 -3.50
N GLY A 62 -6.68 5.71 -4.33
CA GLY A 62 -5.57 5.70 -5.28
C GLY A 62 -4.21 5.73 -4.60
N LYS A 63 -4.05 6.53 -3.54
CA LYS A 63 -2.81 6.60 -2.76
C LYS A 63 -2.55 5.28 -2.03
N LEU A 64 -3.55 4.79 -1.30
CA LEU A 64 -3.44 3.55 -0.52
C LEU A 64 -3.09 2.36 -1.39
N ALA A 65 -3.75 2.20 -2.53
CA ALA A 65 -3.52 1.09 -3.45
C ALA A 65 -2.05 0.98 -3.89
N ILE A 66 -1.43 2.11 -4.22
CA ILE A 66 -0.03 2.14 -4.62
C ILE A 66 0.90 1.90 -3.42
N GLN A 67 0.61 2.51 -2.27
CA GLN A 67 1.48 2.39 -1.09
C GLN A 67 1.50 0.96 -0.54
N ILE A 68 0.36 0.30 -0.43
CA ILE A 68 0.26 -1.09 0.05
C ILE A 68 1.05 -2.01 -0.88
N THR A 69 0.77 -1.96 -2.19
CA THR A 69 1.52 -2.77 -3.17
C THR A 69 3.02 -2.49 -3.16
N ALA A 70 3.43 -1.23 -2.99
CA ALA A 70 4.85 -0.88 -2.89
C ALA A 70 5.50 -1.44 -1.61
N ASN A 71 4.75 -1.51 -0.51
CA ASN A 71 5.21 -2.08 0.76
C ASN A 71 5.47 -3.58 0.63
N ASP A 72 4.54 -4.34 0.02
CA ASP A 72 4.73 -5.78 -0.22
C ASP A 72 6.00 -6.06 -1.01
N LEU A 73 6.19 -5.33 -2.11
CA LEU A 73 7.38 -5.48 -2.94
C LEU A 73 8.66 -5.14 -2.19
N ALA A 74 8.62 -4.07 -1.40
CA ALA A 74 9.76 -3.63 -0.60
C ALA A 74 10.06 -4.59 0.56
N SER A 75 9.04 -5.16 1.23
CA SER A 75 9.22 -6.14 2.30
C SER A 75 9.89 -7.43 1.83
N ALA A 76 9.80 -7.74 0.54
CA ALA A 76 10.57 -8.81 -0.10
C ALA A 76 12.03 -8.43 -0.44
N GLY A 77 12.47 -7.21 -0.10
CA GLY A 77 13.79 -6.69 -0.45
C GLY A 77 13.94 -6.32 -1.92
N ALA A 78 12.82 -6.13 -2.64
CA ALA A 78 12.81 -5.78 -4.05
C ALA A 78 12.66 -4.26 -4.27
N GLU A 79 13.22 -3.76 -5.36
CA GLU A 79 13.05 -2.37 -5.83
C GLU A 79 11.77 -2.27 -6.66
N PRO A 80 10.73 -1.55 -6.20
CA PRO A 80 9.52 -1.34 -7.00
C PRO A 80 9.82 -0.63 -8.33
N ILE A 81 9.26 -1.13 -9.44
CA ILE A 81 9.41 -0.55 -10.79
C ILE A 81 8.11 0.09 -11.24
N GLY A 82 6.98 -0.62 -11.07
CA GLY A 82 5.72 -0.13 -11.61
C GLY A 82 4.51 -0.96 -11.25
N VAL A 83 3.35 -0.52 -11.75
CA VAL A 83 2.05 -1.11 -11.44
C VAL A 83 1.16 -1.25 -12.66
N MET A 84 0.41 -2.35 -12.74
CA MET A 84 -0.74 -2.52 -13.61
C MET A 84 -2.01 -2.33 -12.80
N LEU A 85 -2.97 -1.58 -13.32
CA LEU A 85 -4.16 -1.13 -12.58
C LEU A 85 -5.44 -1.74 -13.14
N THR A 86 -6.31 -2.25 -12.28
CA THR A 86 -7.71 -2.50 -12.62
C THR A 86 -8.60 -1.62 -11.75
N ILE A 87 -9.34 -0.70 -12.37
CA ILE A 87 -10.20 0.25 -11.68
C ILE A 87 -11.65 -0.03 -12.06
N LEU A 88 -12.44 -0.51 -11.11
CA LEU A 88 -13.87 -0.74 -11.24
C LEU A 88 -14.63 0.37 -10.51
N LEU A 89 -15.48 1.07 -11.25
CA LEU A 89 -16.25 2.21 -10.74
C LEU A 89 -17.75 1.87 -10.75
N PRO A 90 -18.51 2.22 -9.69
CA PRO A 90 -19.95 2.03 -9.70
C PRO A 90 -20.64 2.90 -10.76
N ASP A 91 -21.84 2.46 -11.18
CA ASP A 91 -22.66 3.22 -12.12
C ASP A 91 -22.92 4.65 -11.60
N GLY A 92 -22.99 5.60 -12.51
CA GLY A 92 -23.14 7.01 -12.17
C GLY A 92 -21.87 7.72 -11.67
N THR A 93 -20.74 7.04 -11.48
CA THR A 93 -19.49 7.70 -11.09
C THR A 93 -19.15 8.85 -12.02
N ARG A 94 -18.86 10.03 -11.44
CA ARG A 94 -18.46 11.21 -12.19
C ARG A 94 -17.01 11.10 -12.63
N GLU A 95 -16.71 11.64 -13.82
CA GLU A 95 -15.34 11.63 -14.37
C GLU A 95 -14.30 12.27 -13.44
N ILE A 96 -14.69 13.32 -12.70
CA ILE A 96 -13.79 13.98 -11.75
C ILE A 96 -13.33 13.05 -10.63
N ALA A 97 -14.12 12.05 -10.24
CA ALA A 97 -13.70 11.05 -9.24
C ALA A 97 -12.59 10.16 -9.80
N LEU A 98 -12.74 9.65 -11.05
CA LEU A 98 -11.69 8.89 -11.72
C LEU A 98 -10.40 9.72 -11.84
N LYS A 99 -10.52 10.99 -12.25
CA LYS A 99 -9.35 11.87 -12.37
C LYS A 99 -8.61 12.01 -11.04
N ARG A 100 -9.31 12.20 -9.91
CA ARG A 100 -8.72 12.29 -8.57
C ARG A 100 -8.02 11.01 -8.16
N ILE A 101 -8.63 9.85 -8.43
CA ILE A 101 -8.00 8.54 -8.16
C ILE A 101 -6.67 8.45 -8.92
N MET A 102 -6.65 8.79 -10.20
CA MET A 102 -5.43 8.75 -11.01
C MET A 102 -4.36 9.75 -10.56
N GLU A 103 -4.76 10.96 -10.14
CA GLU A 103 -3.84 11.95 -9.56
C GLU A 103 -3.19 11.45 -8.25
N GLN A 104 -3.98 10.80 -7.39
CA GLN A 104 -3.48 10.17 -6.17
C GLN A 104 -2.50 9.04 -6.48
N MET A 105 -2.85 8.17 -7.43
CA MET A 105 -1.97 7.06 -7.86
C MET A 105 -0.65 7.56 -8.43
N GLU A 106 -0.68 8.53 -9.33
CA GLU A 106 0.54 9.08 -9.94
C GLU A 106 1.44 9.76 -8.90
N CYS A 107 0.84 10.48 -7.92
CA CYS A 107 1.59 11.08 -6.82
C CYS A 107 2.30 10.01 -5.99
N ALA A 108 1.57 8.96 -5.56
CA ALA A 108 2.12 7.87 -4.78
C ALA A 108 3.16 7.04 -5.57
N CYS A 109 2.92 6.80 -6.86
CA CYS A 109 3.89 6.15 -7.75
C CYS A 109 5.20 6.94 -7.84
N ARG A 110 5.13 8.26 -7.97
CA ARG A 110 6.31 9.12 -8.01
C ARG A 110 7.10 9.07 -6.70
N GLU A 111 6.41 9.09 -5.56
CA GLU A 111 7.03 8.96 -4.23
C GLU A 111 7.75 7.60 -4.07
N ALA A 112 7.11 6.51 -4.53
CA ALA A 112 7.66 5.16 -4.50
C ALA A 112 8.62 4.86 -5.67
N LYS A 113 8.87 5.81 -6.57
CA LYS A 113 9.68 5.66 -7.80
C LYS A 113 9.16 4.56 -8.74
N MET A 114 7.85 4.39 -8.80
CA MET A 114 7.15 3.43 -9.65
C MET A 114 6.53 4.13 -10.86
N GLN A 115 6.38 3.41 -11.97
CA GLN A 115 5.64 3.88 -13.14
C GLN A 115 4.30 3.16 -13.24
N ILE A 116 3.22 3.87 -13.60
CA ILE A 116 1.99 3.21 -14.04
C ILE A 116 2.24 2.63 -15.42
N LEU A 117 2.21 1.30 -15.53
CA LEU A 117 2.58 0.53 -16.72
C LEU A 117 1.41 0.37 -17.69
N GLY A 118 0.20 0.35 -17.16
CA GLY A 118 -1.02 0.16 -17.94
C GLY A 118 -2.19 -0.24 -17.04
N GLY A 119 -3.22 -0.81 -17.66
CA GLY A 119 -4.35 -1.34 -16.91
C GLY A 119 -5.68 -1.18 -17.63
N HIS A 120 -6.76 -1.46 -16.88
CA HIS A 120 -8.13 -1.39 -17.36
C HIS A 120 -8.98 -0.51 -16.45
N THR A 121 -9.86 0.30 -17.02
CA THR A 121 -10.81 1.13 -16.27
C THR A 121 -12.21 0.99 -16.86
N GLU A 122 -13.15 0.59 -16.03
CA GLU A 122 -14.55 0.47 -16.44
C GLU A 122 -15.53 0.94 -15.37
N VAL A 123 -16.75 1.23 -15.81
CA VAL A 123 -17.91 1.46 -14.96
C VAL A 123 -18.78 0.20 -15.00
N THR A 124 -19.13 -0.33 -13.84
CA THR A 124 -19.86 -1.60 -13.75
C THR A 124 -20.92 -1.58 -12.64
N ALA A 125 -22.00 -2.37 -12.84
CA ALA A 125 -23.05 -2.52 -11.84
C ALA A 125 -22.72 -3.55 -10.75
N VAL A 126 -21.57 -4.27 -10.87
CA VAL A 126 -21.21 -5.31 -9.91
C VAL A 126 -20.52 -4.78 -8.65
N VAL A 127 -20.14 -3.48 -8.65
CA VAL A 127 -19.56 -2.81 -7.48
C VAL A 127 -20.45 -1.65 -7.04
N ASN A 128 -20.57 -1.42 -5.74
CA ASN A 128 -21.32 -0.32 -5.15
C ASN A 128 -20.41 0.84 -4.69
N GLN A 129 -19.10 0.64 -4.67
CA GLN A 129 -18.08 1.64 -4.42
C GLN A 129 -16.88 1.37 -5.34
N PRO A 130 -15.94 2.32 -5.53
CA PRO A 130 -14.73 2.09 -6.29
C PRO A 130 -13.94 0.89 -5.74
N VAL A 131 -13.48 0.03 -6.64
CA VAL A 131 -12.53 -1.04 -6.35
C VAL A 131 -11.31 -0.80 -7.20
N VAL A 132 -10.15 -0.82 -6.58
CA VAL A 132 -8.86 -0.69 -7.25
C VAL A 132 -8.04 -1.92 -6.95
N ASN A 133 -7.73 -2.70 -7.98
CA ASN A 133 -6.76 -3.77 -7.88
C ASN A 133 -5.45 -3.34 -8.54
N VAL A 134 -4.35 -3.54 -7.82
CA VAL A 134 -3.00 -3.19 -8.29
C VAL A 134 -2.17 -4.46 -8.38
N ALA A 135 -1.61 -4.72 -9.55
CA ALA A 135 -0.54 -5.70 -9.70
C ALA A 135 0.80 -4.96 -9.74
N GLY A 136 1.58 -5.09 -8.69
CA GLY A 136 2.88 -4.47 -8.52
C GLY A 136 3.99 -5.29 -9.16
N VAL A 137 4.97 -4.59 -9.71
CA VAL A 137 6.15 -5.16 -10.36
C VAL A 137 7.40 -4.54 -9.76
N ALA A 138 8.34 -5.37 -9.35
CA ALA A 138 9.63 -4.98 -8.78
C ALA A 138 10.75 -5.84 -9.34
N LYS A 139 11.98 -5.44 -9.10
CA LYS A 139 13.19 -6.19 -9.42
C LYS A 139 14.06 -6.41 -8.18
N ALA A 140 14.78 -7.50 -8.16
CA ALA A 140 15.81 -7.79 -7.17
C ALA A 140 16.97 -8.51 -7.83
N LYS A 141 18.15 -8.46 -7.23
CA LYS A 141 19.27 -9.30 -7.67
C LYS A 141 18.99 -10.77 -7.33
N LYS A 142 19.43 -11.69 -8.18
CA LYS A 142 19.35 -13.13 -7.90
C LYS A 142 20.03 -13.44 -6.56
N GLY A 143 19.28 -14.06 -5.64
CA GLY A 143 19.77 -14.42 -4.31
C GLY A 143 19.72 -13.32 -3.25
N SER A 144 19.18 -12.15 -3.54
CA SER A 144 19.02 -11.05 -2.57
C SER A 144 17.60 -10.91 -2.00
N LEU A 145 16.65 -11.77 -2.41
CA LEU A 145 15.30 -11.74 -1.85
C LEU A 145 15.33 -12.05 -0.35
N ILE A 146 14.53 -11.30 0.38
CA ILE A 146 14.30 -11.49 1.80
C ILE A 146 12.90 -12.04 1.98
N SER A 147 12.81 -13.21 2.59
CA SER A 147 11.55 -13.90 2.83
C SER A 147 11.08 -13.68 4.27
N THR A 148 9.78 -13.74 4.49
CA THR A 148 9.18 -13.83 5.83
C THR A 148 9.66 -15.06 6.61
N ALA A 149 10.07 -16.13 5.90
CA ALA A 149 10.50 -17.43 6.45
C ALA A 149 11.98 -17.48 6.88
N GLY A 150 12.67 -16.38 7.02
CA GLY A 150 14.11 -16.35 7.33
C GLY A 150 14.47 -16.24 8.81
N ALA A 151 13.50 -16.04 9.71
CA ALA A 151 13.76 -15.84 11.13
C ALA A 151 14.28 -17.11 11.82
N ARG A 152 15.15 -16.95 12.82
CA ARG A 152 15.77 -18.06 13.58
C ARG A 152 15.75 -17.75 15.06
N ALA A 153 15.73 -18.80 15.88
CA ALA A 153 15.84 -18.66 17.34
C ALA A 153 17.10 -17.85 17.73
N GLY A 154 16.94 -16.92 18.66
CA GLY A 154 18.00 -16.04 19.16
C GLY A 154 18.21 -14.75 18.35
N MET A 155 17.40 -14.51 17.30
CA MET A 155 17.38 -13.23 16.59
C MET A 155 16.47 -12.22 17.29
N ASP A 156 16.83 -10.94 17.20
CA ASP A 156 16.00 -9.84 17.66
C ASP A 156 14.90 -9.53 16.64
N ILE A 157 13.74 -9.13 17.17
CA ILE A 157 12.63 -8.59 16.38
C ILE A 157 12.72 -7.05 16.41
N VAL A 158 12.80 -6.45 15.25
CA VAL A 158 12.84 -5.00 15.10
C VAL A 158 11.57 -4.54 14.38
N VAL A 159 10.92 -3.53 14.90
CA VAL A 159 9.73 -2.92 14.28
C VAL A 159 9.99 -1.47 13.93
N SER A 160 9.47 -1.03 12.79
CA SER A 160 9.55 0.36 12.36
C SER A 160 8.29 1.13 12.77
N LYS A 161 8.44 2.42 13.06
CA LYS A 161 7.34 3.35 13.38
C LYS A 161 6.43 2.87 14.52
N TRP A 162 5.11 2.79 14.32
CA TRP A 162 4.11 2.59 15.37
C TRP A 162 3.01 1.64 14.92
N VAL A 163 2.43 0.94 15.88
CA VAL A 163 1.25 0.09 15.67
C VAL A 163 0.02 0.91 15.29
N GLY A 164 -0.82 0.36 14.40
CA GLY A 164 -2.15 0.89 14.09
C GLY A 164 -2.16 2.16 13.24
N ILE A 165 -1.08 2.49 12.53
CA ILE A 165 -0.95 3.72 11.74
C ILE A 165 -2.12 3.88 10.76
N GLU A 166 -2.34 2.89 9.90
CA GLU A 166 -3.38 2.96 8.87
C GLU A 166 -4.78 2.98 9.47
N GLY A 167 -5.08 2.05 10.38
CA GLY A 167 -6.40 1.95 10.98
C GLY A 167 -6.77 3.20 11.77
N THR A 168 -5.83 3.79 12.51
CA THR A 168 -6.03 5.06 13.21
C THR A 168 -6.36 6.17 12.22
N MET A 169 -5.61 6.27 11.13
CA MET A 169 -5.85 7.26 10.08
C MET A 169 -7.23 7.07 9.41
N ILE A 170 -7.63 5.83 9.14
CA ILE A 170 -8.94 5.52 8.55
C ILE A 170 -10.05 5.96 9.51
N PHE A 171 -10.00 5.57 10.78
CA PHE A 171 -10.98 6.03 11.78
C PHE A 171 -11.04 7.55 11.86
N ALA A 172 -9.88 8.21 11.93
CA ALA A 172 -9.81 9.66 12.03
C ALA A 172 -10.40 10.38 10.81
N LYS A 173 -10.19 9.85 9.59
CA LYS A 173 -10.75 10.43 8.36
C LYS A 173 -12.24 10.15 8.19
N GLU A 174 -12.71 8.96 8.54
CA GLU A 174 -14.10 8.57 8.31
C GLU A 174 -15.04 9.06 9.40
N LYS A 175 -14.53 9.18 10.63
CA LYS A 175 -15.26 9.60 11.82
C LYS A 175 -14.82 10.97 12.32
N GLU A 176 -14.26 11.81 11.46
CA GLU A 176 -13.66 13.10 11.82
C GLU A 176 -14.59 13.98 12.68
N ALA A 177 -15.85 14.14 12.27
CA ALA A 177 -16.81 14.97 12.98
C ALA A 177 -17.10 14.42 14.39
N GLU A 178 -17.36 13.10 14.50
CA GLU A 178 -17.62 12.41 15.76
C GLU A 178 -16.42 12.48 16.71
N LEU A 179 -15.21 12.25 16.19
CA LEU A 179 -13.99 12.33 17.00
C LEU A 179 -13.67 13.74 17.45
N LYS A 180 -13.94 14.78 16.64
CA LYS A 180 -13.74 16.20 17.03
C LYS A 180 -14.75 16.70 18.06
N GLU A 181 -15.87 16.01 18.27
CA GLU A 181 -16.78 16.25 19.39
C GLU A 181 -16.23 15.68 20.71
N HIS A 182 -15.37 14.66 20.65
CA HIS A 182 -14.84 13.94 21.80
C HIS A 182 -13.40 14.31 22.14
N PHE A 183 -12.54 14.56 21.15
CA PHE A 183 -11.13 14.88 21.27
C PHE A 183 -10.81 16.30 20.74
N PRO A 184 -9.70 16.92 21.19
CA PRO A 184 -9.23 18.17 20.61
C PRO A 184 -9.02 18.05 19.09
N ALA A 185 -9.33 19.13 18.34
CA ALA A 185 -9.25 19.10 16.88
C ALA A 185 -7.85 18.73 16.37
N ASP A 186 -6.80 19.29 16.95
CA ASP A 186 -5.39 19.04 16.60
C ASP A 186 -4.97 17.59 16.87
N PHE A 187 -5.57 16.93 17.84
CA PHE A 187 -5.35 15.53 18.10
C PHE A 187 -5.90 14.68 16.95
N VAL A 188 -7.13 14.96 16.51
CA VAL A 188 -7.76 14.26 15.38
C VAL A 188 -7.02 14.58 14.07
N ASP A 189 -6.63 15.85 13.86
CA ASP A 189 -5.86 16.27 12.68
C ASP A 189 -4.47 15.59 12.64
N THR A 190 -3.85 15.34 13.79
CA THR A 190 -2.61 14.56 13.90
C THR A 190 -2.83 13.12 13.44
N ALA A 191 -3.92 12.47 13.91
CA ALA A 191 -4.26 11.11 13.49
C ALA A 191 -4.60 11.01 11.99
N ILE A 192 -5.32 12.00 11.44
CA ILE A 192 -5.56 12.12 9.99
C ILE A 192 -4.24 12.18 9.22
N GLY A 193 -3.26 12.92 9.75
CA GLY A 193 -1.94 13.10 9.16
C GLY A 193 -1.02 11.86 9.20
N PHE A 194 -1.47 10.73 9.75
CA PHE A 194 -0.69 9.48 9.73
C PHE A 194 -0.51 8.91 8.32
N ASP A 195 -1.28 9.36 7.35
CA ASP A 195 -1.17 8.98 5.94
C ASP A 195 0.23 9.19 5.33
N ARG A 196 1.05 10.07 5.90
CA ARG A 196 2.46 10.32 5.50
C ARG A 196 3.42 9.22 5.94
N TYR A 197 2.99 8.30 6.81
CA TYR A 197 3.83 7.24 7.36
C TYR A 197 3.52 5.84 6.81
N LEU A 198 2.60 5.74 5.83
CA LEU A 198 2.11 4.46 5.31
C LEU A 198 3.14 3.68 4.46
N SER A 199 4.16 4.34 3.93
CA SER A 199 5.20 3.67 3.15
C SER A 199 6.26 3.03 4.04
N VAL A 200 6.65 1.78 3.76
CA VAL A 200 7.82 1.09 4.35
C VAL A 200 8.99 0.97 3.37
N VAL A 201 8.85 1.51 2.16
CA VAL A 201 9.91 1.45 1.14
C VAL A 201 11.26 1.99 1.64
N PRO A 202 11.33 3.13 2.36
CA PRO A 202 12.60 3.62 2.90
C PRO A 202 13.21 2.70 3.96
N GLU A 203 12.37 2.14 4.85
CA GLU A 203 12.80 1.21 5.90
C GLU A 203 13.33 -0.09 5.31
N ALA A 204 12.59 -0.66 4.35
CA ALA A 204 13.02 -1.87 3.65
C ALA A 204 14.36 -1.66 2.91
N ALA A 205 14.55 -0.51 2.27
CA ALA A 205 15.81 -0.18 1.60
C ALA A 205 17.01 -0.11 2.57
N VAL A 206 16.80 0.33 3.81
CA VAL A 206 17.84 0.31 4.86
C VAL A 206 18.04 -1.11 5.37
N ALA A 207 16.96 -1.85 5.61
CA ALA A 207 16.99 -3.21 6.12
C ALA A 207 17.75 -4.16 5.17
N THR A 208 17.54 -4.06 3.86
CA THR A 208 18.24 -4.86 2.85
C THR A 208 19.77 -4.67 2.88
N GLN A 209 20.25 -3.51 3.35
CA GLN A 209 21.67 -3.23 3.52
C GLN A 209 22.22 -3.70 4.88
N SER A 210 21.36 -4.14 5.79
CA SER A 210 21.68 -4.42 7.19
C SER A 210 21.72 -5.90 7.56
N SER A 211 21.81 -6.81 6.58
CA SER A 211 21.87 -8.28 6.78
C SER A 211 20.69 -8.85 7.61
N VAL A 212 19.49 -8.30 7.44
CA VAL A 212 18.28 -8.86 8.05
C VAL A 212 18.00 -10.26 7.50
N ALA A 213 17.47 -11.15 8.34
CA ALA A 213 17.20 -12.53 7.97
C ALA A 213 15.79 -12.72 7.41
N ALA A 214 14.83 -11.91 7.86
CA ALA A 214 13.44 -11.93 7.43
C ALA A 214 12.87 -10.51 7.48
N MET A 215 11.91 -10.22 6.62
CA MET A 215 11.11 -8.99 6.63
C MET A 215 9.64 -9.33 6.38
N HIS A 216 8.76 -8.52 6.95
CA HIS A 216 7.33 -8.58 6.72
C HIS A 216 6.72 -7.20 7.01
N ASP A 217 5.89 -6.69 6.12
CA ASP A 217 5.10 -5.50 6.41
C ASP A 217 3.84 -5.87 7.22
N VAL A 218 3.35 -4.91 7.97
CA VAL A 218 2.23 -5.14 8.90
C VAL A 218 0.95 -4.58 8.28
N THR A 219 0.03 -5.48 7.89
CA THR A 219 -1.23 -5.16 7.22
C THR A 219 -2.45 -5.63 8.02
N GLU A 220 -3.35 -6.38 7.42
CA GLU A 220 -4.52 -6.97 8.08
C GLU A 220 -4.11 -7.93 9.20
N GLY A 221 -4.87 -7.90 10.31
CA GLY A 221 -4.46 -8.61 11.53
C GLY A 221 -3.45 -7.86 12.39
N GLY A 222 -2.97 -6.72 11.91
CA GLY A 222 -2.06 -5.83 12.61
C GLY A 222 -0.72 -6.49 12.99
N LEU A 223 -0.07 -5.97 14.02
CA LEU A 223 1.21 -6.49 14.48
C LEU A 223 1.13 -7.96 14.92
N PHE A 224 0.01 -8.35 15.56
CA PHE A 224 -0.13 -9.74 16.00
C PHE A 224 -0.26 -10.71 14.82
N GLY A 225 -0.94 -10.29 13.75
CA GLY A 225 -1.01 -11.05 12.49
C GLY A 225 0.37 -11.25 11.88
N ALA A 226 1.11 -10.17 11.65
CA ALA A 226 2.44 -10.21 11.05
C ALA A 226 3.45 -11.03 11.87
N LEU A 227 3.42 -10.91 13.21
CA LEU A 227 4.25 -11.72 14.09
C LEU A 227 3.93 -13.21 14.00
N TRP A 228 2.62 -13.56 13.96
CA TRP A 228 2.19 -14.94 13.79
C TRP A 228 2.61 -15.49 12.43
N GLU A 229 2.43 -14.74 11.36
CA GLU A 229 2.81 -15.13 9.99
C GLU A 229 4.33 -15.36 9.89
N MET A 230 5.13 -14.48 10.47
CA MET A 230 6.59 -14.64 10.49
C MET A 230 7.02 -15.88 11.31
N ALA A 231 6.40 -16.12 12.46
CA ALA A 231 6.65 -17.29 13.29
C ALA A 231 6.31 -18.60 12.56
N GLU A 232 5.13 -18.65 11.96
CA GLU A 232 4.64 -19.81 11.19
C GLU A 232 5.52 -20.09 9.98
N ALA A 233 5.80 -19.06 9.17
CA ALA A 233 6.62 -19.18 7.97
C ALA A 233 8.05 -19.63 8.28
N SER A 234 8.61 -19.21 9.42
CA SER A 234 9.97 -19.53 9.86
C SER A 234 10.06 -20.80 10.70
N GLY A 235 8.94 -21.34 11.19
CA GLY A 235 8.91 -22.50 12.09
C GLY A 235 9.54 -22.22 13.46
N VAL A 236 9.38 -21.00 13.99
CA VAL A 236 9.96 -20.55 15.27
C VAL A 236 8.89 -20.02 16.22
N GLY A 237 9.18 -20.04 17.53
CA GLY A 237 8.40 -19.30 18.52
C GLY A 237 8.94 -17.89 18.70
N LEU A 238 8.07 -16.97 19.12
CA LEU A 238 8.43 -15.58 19.40
C LEU A 238 8.18 -15.26 20.88
N GLU A 239 9.06 -14.48 21.49
CA GLU A 239 8.89 -13.89 22.82
C GLU A 239 8.75 -12.37 22.67
N ILE A 240 7.58 -11.85 23.02
CA ILE A 240 7.21 -10.44 22.76
C ILE A 240 6.97 -9.70 24.08
N ASP A 241 7.74 -8.65 24.31
CA ASP A 241 7.46 -7.69 25.38
C ASP A 241 6.55 -6.56 24.84
N LEU A 242 5.27 -6.62 25.15
CA LEU A 242 4.28 -5.66 24.68
C LEU A 242 4.61 -4.21 25.09
N LYS A 243 5.33 -4.00 26.20
CA LYS A 243 5.72 -2.68 26.67
C LYS A 243 6.78 -2.00 25.79
N LYS A 244 7.47 -2.78 24.96
CA LYS A 244 8.48 -2.26 24.03
C LYS A 244 7.92 -1.94 22.66
N ILE A 245 6.66 -2.33 22.38
CA ILE A 245 6.03 -2.05 21.10
C ILE A 245 5.68 -0.55 21.04
N PRO A 246 6.20 0.17 20.04
CA PRO A 246 5.91 1.58 19.89
C PRO A 246 4.46 1.81 19.43
N ILE A 247 3.73 2.66 20.15
CA ILE A 247 2.36 3.05 19.83
C ILE A 247 2.18 4.53 20.09
N ARG A 248 1.39 5.20 19.27
CA ARG A 248 1.06 6.62 19.43
C ARG A 248 -0.16 6.78 20.34
N GLN A 249 -0.18 7.90 21.07
CA GLN A 249 -1.32 8.23 21.94
C GLN A 249 -2.63 8.32 21.14
N GLU A 250 -2.56 8.87 19.93
CA GLU A 250 -3.71 8.98 19.04
C GLU A 250 -4.31 7.60 18.70
N THR A 251 -3.45 6.60 18.49
CA THR A 251 -3.87 5.21 18.26
C THR A 251 -4.54 4.62 19.51
N VAL A 252 -3.94 4.81 20.69
CA VAL A 252 -4.47 4.29 21.96
C VAL A 252 -5.88 4.83 22.21
N GLU A 253 -6.03 6.16 22.22
CA GLU A 253 -7.30 6.81 22.54
C GLU A 253 -8.41 6.53 21.52
N ILE A 254 -8.08 6.54 20.22
CA ILE A 254 -9.06 6.23 19.17
C ILE A 254 -9.48 4.76 19.23
N CYS A 255 -8.55 3.84 19.47
CA CYS A 255 -8.86 2.43 19.63
C CYS A 255 -9.71 2.16 20.87
N GLU A 256 -9.42 2.83 22.01
CA GLU A 256 -10.23 2.74 23.22
C GLU A 256 -11.66 3.28 22.99
N TYR A 257 -11.79 4.41 22.31
CA TYR A 257 -13.07 5.00 21.97
C TYR A 257 -13.98 4.05 21.14
N PHE A 258 -13.38 3.32 20.19
CA PHE A 258 -14.12 2.36 19.34
C PHE A 258 -14.10 0.91 19.84
N ASP A 259 -13.55 0.64 21.02
CA ASP A 259 -13.40 -0.71 21.59
C ASP A 259 -12.67 -1.68 20.66
N VAL A 260 -11.54 -1.23 20.10
CA VAL A 260 -10.72 -2.00 19.16
C VAL A 260 -9.33 -2.22 19.75
N ASN A 261 -8.81 -3.46 19.61
CA ASN A 261 -7.44 -3.77 20.02
C ASN A 261 -6.41 -3.15 19.03
N PRO A 262 -5.56 -2.21 19.45
CA PRO A 262 -4.60 -1.56 18.55
C PRO A 262 -3.57 -2.53 17.95
N TYR A 263 -3.23 -3.61 18.63
CA TYR A 263 -2.26 -4.59 18.12
C TYR A 263 -2.80 -5.49 17.00
N GLY A 264 -4.12 -5.60 16.88
CA GLY A 264 -4.82 -6.29 15.79
C GLY A 264 -5.30 -5.34 14.70
N LEU A 265 -5.17 -4.02 14.90
CA LEU A 265 -5.62 -3.01 13.94
C LEU A 265 -4.64 -2.94 12.75
N ILE A 266 -5.19 -2.82 11.54
CA ILE A 266 -4.40 -2.68 10.30
C ILE A 266 -3.33 -1.59 10.44
N SER A 267 -2.09 -1.91 10.07
CA SER A 267 -0.91 -1.11 10.43
C SER A 267 0.02 -0.84 9.26
N SER A 268 -0.50 -0.75 8.02
CA SER A 268 0.37 -0.39 6.89
C SER A 268 1.20 0.85 7.19
N GLY A 269 2.47 0.78 6.81
CA GLY A 269 3.51 1.73 7.21
C GLY A 269 4.42 1.24 8.33
N MET A 270 4.09 0.15 9.01
CA MET A 270 4.93 -0.59 9.94
C MET A 270 5.52 -1.82 9.25
N MET A 271 6.75 -2.14 9.53
CA MET A 271 7.45 -3.33 9.05
C MET A 271 8.19 -3.97 10.21
#